data_bdafc8b9de8c9984ad546df9e6b3453a
#
_entry.id   bdafc8b9de8c9984ad546df9e6b3453a
#
_cell.length_a   1.000
_cell.length_b   1.000
_cell.length_c   1.000
_cell.angle_alpha   90.00
_cell.angle_beta   90.00
_cell.angle_gamma   90.00
#
_symmetry.space_group_name_H-M   'P 1'
#
loop_
_entity.id
_entity.type
_entity.pdbx_description
1 polymer ?
#
loop_
_entity_poly.entity_id
_entity_poly.type
_entity_poly.pdbx_seq_one_letter_code
_entity_poly.pdbx_strand_id
1 'polypeptide(L)'
;MHVASANNGIPTFWGVAAPAGFNFATYEKSLTKKADIQKALEDSFAHMEQGFMALSDADLDKPAEFFGIKSTVRGGYLLLLSHVHEHLGQSIAYARVNGIVPPWTAKQQAEAAAKEKAKGAAK
;
A
#
# COMPACT_ATOMS: atom_id res chain seq x y z
N MET A 1 -3.72 -8.71 4.17
CA MET A 1 -3.22 -8.48 5.55
C MET A 1 -1.71 -8.21 5.60
N HIS A 2 -0.88 -8.85 4.78
CA HIS A 2 0.58 -8.67 4.80
C HIS A 2 1.01 -7.20 4.60
N VAL A 3 0.50 -6.52 3.58
CA VAL A 3 0.76 -5.07 3.37
C VAL A 3 0.34 -4.23 4.58
N ALA A 4 -0.84 -4.50 5.16
CA ALA A 4 -1.28 -3.79 6.35
C ALA A 4 -0.38 -4.05 7.58
N SER A 5 0.14 -5.28 7.70
CA SER A 5 1.11 -5.62 8.75
C SER A 5 2.42 -4.84 8.58
N ALA A 6 2.94 -4.76 7.36
CA ALA A 6 4.15 -4.01 7.05
C ALA A 6 3.98 -2.50 7.31
N ASN A 7 2.87 -1.91 6.83
CA ASN A 7 2.58 -0.48 7.02
C ASN A 7 2.47 -0.10 8.50
N ASN A 8 1.93 -0.98 9.34
CA ASN A 8 1.79 -0.74 10.78
C ASN A 8 3.07 -1.06 11.56
N GLY A 9 3.81 -2.06 11.15
CA GLY A 9 4.92 -2.60 11.93
C GLY A 9 6.28 -2.01 11.58
N ILE A 10 6.60 -1.82 10.30
CA ILE A 10 7.92 -1.35 9.88
C ILE A 10 8.24 0.06 10.43
N PRO A 11 7.31 1.03 10.47
CA PRO A 11 7.60 2.34 11.05
C PRO A 11 7.99 2.33 12.53
N THR A 12 7.67 1.25 13.26
CA THR A 12 8.07 1.12 14.67
C THR A 12 9.60 1.05 14.86
N PHE A 13 10.34 0.62 13.86
CA PHE A 13 11.80 0.56 13.91
C PHE A 13 12.47 1.94 14.07
N TRP A 14 11.76 3.00 13.75
CA TRP A 14 12.23 4.39 13.94
C TRP A 14 11.29 5.24 14.80
N GLY A 15 10.53 4.58 15.68
CA GLY A 15 9.82 5.25 16.77
C GLY A 15 8.38 5.65 16.49
N VAL A 16 7.80 5.33 15.32
CA VAL A 16 6.36 5.50 15.09
C VAL A 16 5.61 4.46 15.91
N ALA A 17 4.70 4.90 16.78
CA ALA A 17 3.93 3.98 17.61
C ALA A 17 3.01 3.10 16.75
N ALA A 18 3.01 1.80 16.98
CA ALA A 18 2.05 0.91 16.31
C ALA A 18 0.61 1.20 16.74
N PRO A 19 -0.39 0.91 15.90
CA PRO A 19 -1.80 1.00 16.31
C PRO A 19 -2.11 0.14 17.53
N ALA A 20 -3.08 0.57 18.34
CA ALA A 20 -3.51 -0.17 19.53
C ALA A 20 -3.88 -1.62 19.17
N GLY A 21 -3.37 -2.58 19.94
CA GLY A 21 -3.62 -4.01 19.74
C GLY A 21 -2.85 -4.65 18.58
N PHE A 22 -1.99 -3.91 17.89
CA PHE A 22 -1.15 -4.48 16.84
C PHE A 22 -0.11 -5.44 17.42
N ASN A 23 0.00 -6.62 16.80
CA ASN A 23 1.05 -7.59 17.09
C ASN A 23 1.59 -8.15 15.79
N PHE A 24 2.83 -7.83 15.47
CA PHE A 24 3.47 -8.18 14.21
C PHE A 24 3.40 -9.69 13.89
N ALA A 25 3.58 -10.55 14.89
CA ALA A 25 3.63 -11.99 14.70
C ALA A 25 2.26 -12.63 14.37
N THR A 26 1.15 -11.98 14.75
CA THR A 26 -0.18 -12.56 14.61
C THR A 26 -1.11 -11.77 13.68
N TYR A 27 -0.78 -10.52 13.37
CA TYR A 27 -1.66 -9.60 12.66
C TYR A 27 -2.12 -10.10 11.29
N GLU A 28 -1.25 -10.73 10.53
CA GLU A 28 -1.59 -11.23 9.18
C GLU A 28 -2.71 -12.28 9.19
N LYS A 29 -2.86 -13.00 10.29
CA LYS A 29 -3.87 -14.04 10.47
C LYS A 29 -5.05 -13.62 11.31
N SER A 30 -5.08 -12.35 11.77
CA SER A 30 -6.09 -11.85 12.72
C SER A 30 -7.47 -11.63 12.10
N LEU A 31 -7.56 -11.40 10.78
CA LEU A 31 -8.79 -11.11 10.07
C LEU A 31 -8.98 -12.04 8.88
N THR A 32 -10.22 -12.49 8.67
CA THR A 32 -10.58 -13.38 7.57
C THR A 32 -11.73 -12.86 6.70
N LYS A 33 -12.53 -11.92 7.20
CA LYS A 33 -13.63 -11.33 6.44
C LYS A 33 -13.12 -10.24 5.51
N LYS A 34 -13.57 -10.24 4.26
CA LYS A 34 -13.14 -9.30 3.22
C LYS A 34 -13.28 -7.83 3.65
N ALA A 35 -14.41 -7.46 4.23
CA ALA A 35 -14.66 -6.08 4.66
C ALA A 35 -13.68 -5.62 5.75
N ASP A 36 -13.38 -6.49 6.71
CA ASP A 36 -12.44 -6.19 7.80
C ASP A 36 -11.01 -6.07 7.28
N ILE A 37 -10.65 -6.92 6.29
CA ILE A 37 -9.34 -6.86 5.62
C ILE A 37 -9.20 -5.57 4.81
N GLN A 38 -10.24 -5.15 4.08
CA GLN A 38 -10.24 -3.89 3.35
C GLN A 38 -10.05 -2.70 4.29
N LYS A 39 -10.84 -2.67 5.37
CA LYS A 39 -10.71 -1.62 6.39
C LYS A 39 -9.32 -1.59 7.02
N ALA A 40 -8.78 -2.74 7.42
CA ALA A 40 -7.44 -2.84 7.99
C ALA A 40 -6.36 -2.33 7.02
N LEU A 41 -6.52 -2.58 5.73
CA LEU A 41 -5.61 -2.07 4.70
C LEU A 41 -5.70 -0.55 4.59
N GLU A 42 -6.89 0.01 4.50
CA GLU A 42 -7.14 1.46 4.45
C GLU A 42 -6.57 2.16 5.69
N ASP A 43 -6.89 1.66 6.89
CA ASP A 43 -6.38 2.20 8.16
C ASP A 43 -4.84 2.15 8.22
N SER A 44 -4.22 1.11 7.67
CA SER A 44 -2.77 0.97 7.66
C SER A 44 -2.07 1.98 6.75
N PHE A 45 -2.66 2.34 5.62
CA PHE A 45 -2.15 3.41 4.77
C PHE A 45 -2.26 4.77 5.46
N ALA A 46 -3.41 5.05 6.09
CA ALA A 46 -3.58 6.29 6.87
C ALA A 46 -2.57 6.38 8.01
N HIS A 47 -2.31 5.29 8.72
CA HIS A 47 -1.31 5.23 9.79
C HIS A 47 0.11 5.50 9.26
N MET A 48 0.50 4.87 8.18
CA MET A 48 1.82 5.07 7.55
C MET A 48 1.99 6.51 7.07
N GLU A 49 0.98 7.09 6.42
CA GLU A 49 0.98 8.48 5.95
C GLU A 49 1.10 9.46 7.11
N GLN A 50 0.30 9.30 8.17
CA GLN A 50 0.38 10.12 9.37
C GLN A 50 1.77 10.07 10.01
N GLY A 51 2.35 8.86 10.13
CA GLY A 51 3.70 8.69 10.65
C GLY A 51 4.76 9.39 9.82
N PHE A 52 4.63 9.38 8.49
CA PHE A 52 5.52 10.09 7.58
C PHE A 52 5.36 11.62 7.68
N MET A 53 4.12 12.10 7.65
CA MET A 53 3.81 13.55 7.68
C MET A 53 4.17 14.21 9.00
N ALA A 54 4.34 13.46 10.07
CA ALA A 54 4.79 13.96 11.37
C ALA A 54 6.30 14.23 11.46
N LEU A 55 7.08 13.81 10.44
CA LEU A 55 8.54 13.93 10.42
C LEU A 55 8.97 15.21 9.72
N SER A 56 10.04 15.81 10.24
CA SER A 56 10.80 16.85 9.54
C SER A 56 11.82 16.24 8.56
N ASP A 57 12.36 17.04 7.65
CA ASP A 57 13.43 16.60 6.75
C ASP A 57 14.65 16.09 7.52
N ALA A 58 14.97 16.72 8.66
CA ALA A 58 16.06 16.29 9.52
C ALA A 58 15.80 14.92 10.18
N ASP A 59 14.53 14.59 10.47
CA ASP A 59 14.18 13.29 11.02
C ASP A 59 14.38 12.16 9.99
N LEU A 60 14.17 12.46 8.71
CA LEU A 60 14.34 11.47 7.63
C LEU A 60 15.79 10.99 7.47
N ASP A 61 16.75 11.82 7.87
CA ASP A 61 18.18 11.48 7.76
C ASP A 61 18.73 10.81 9.02
N LYS A 62 17.91 10.66 10.08
CA LYS A 62 18.31 9.96 11.29
C LYS A 62 18.60 8.48 11.01
N PRO A 63 19.64 7.92 11.67
CA PRO A 63 19.92 6.49 11.58
C PRO A 63 18.72 5.65 12.03
N ALA A 64 18.45 4.59 11.27
CA ALA A 64 17.48 3.57 11.62
C ALA A 64 18.03 2.19 11.27
N GLU A 65 17.67 1.18 12.05
CA GLU A 65 18.03 -0.20 11.76
C GLU A 65 16.75 -1.04 11.71
N PHE A 66 16.56 -1.76 10.61
CA PHE A 66 15.41 -2.64 10.41
C PHE A 66 15.86 -3.92 9.72
N PHE A 67 15.40 -5.05 10.22
CA PHE A 67 15.75 -6.39 9.72
C PHE A 67 17.27 -6.65 9.65
N GLY A 68 18.05 -6.07 10.59
CA GLY A 68 19.51 -6.17 10.60
C GLY A 68 20.24 -5.30 9.56
N ILE A 69 19.51 -4.43 8.85
CA ILE A 69 20.06 -3.50 7.87
C ILE A 69 20.18 -2.11 8.50
N LYS A 70 21.38 -1.58 8.56
CA LYS A 70 21.64 -0.20 8.97
C LYS A 70 21.33 0.75 7.80
N SER A 71 20.46 1.74 8.05
CA SER A 71 19.97 2.67 7.06
C SER A 71 19.59 4.01 7.72
N THR A 72 18.65 4.73 7.12
CA THR A 72 18.02 5.93 7.66
C THR A 72 16.51 5.76 7.69
N VAL A 73 15.81 6.65 8.38
CA VAL A 73 14.34 6.71 8.35
C VAL A 73 13.83 6.86 6.93
N ARG A 74 14.46 7.70 6.11
CA ARG A 74 14.19 7.83 4.66
C ARG A 74 14.29 6.49 3.93
N GLY A 75 15.38 5.74 4.20
CA GLY A 75 15.57 4.40 3.64
C GLY A 75 14.47 3.42 4.04
N GLY A 76 13.98 3.51 5.27
CA GLY A 76 12.84 2.72 5.76
C GLY A 76 11.54 3.02 5.03
N TYR A 77 11.22 4.29 4.79
CA TYR A 77 10.05 4.66 3.99
C TYR A 77 10.18 4.30 2.50
N LEU A 78 11.38 4.37 1.93
CA LEU A 78 11.61 3.88 0.58
C LEU A 78 11.43 2.36 0.48
N LEU A 79 11.84 1.61 1.50
CA LEU A 79 11.56 0.18 1.60
C LEU A 79 10.05 -0.07 1.61
N LEU A 80 9.28 0.65 2.45
CA LEU A 80 7.82 0.53 2.49
C LEU A 80 7.17 0.83 1.15
N LEU A 81 7.59 1.90 0.48
CA LEU A 81 7.08 2.27 -0.84
C LEU A 81 7.35 1.16 -1.86
N SER A 82 8.57 0.60 -1.89
CA SER A 82 8.92 -0.52 -2.76
C SER A 82 8.08 -1.75 -2.47
N HIS A 83 7.88 -2.08 -1.21
CA HIS A 83 7.07 -3.21 -0.76
C HIS A 83 5.60 -3.09 -1.20
N VAL A 84 5.01 -1.90 -1.05
CA VAL A 84 3.64 -1.65 -1.53
C VAL A 84 3.53 -1.78 -3.05
N HIS A 85 4.51 -1.27 -3.81
CA HIS A 85 4.53 -1.40 -5.27
C HIS A 85 4.67 -2.85 -5.72
N GLU A 86 5.50 -3.64 -5.05
CA GLU A 86 5.64 -5.07 -5.34
C GLU A 86 4.31 -5.79 -5.17
N HIS A 87 3.64 -5.61 -4.04
CA HIS A 87 2.35 -6.26 -3.77
C HIS A 87 1.22 -5.73 -4.64
N LEU A 88 1.25 -4.46 -5.05
CA LEU A 88 0.32 -3.92 -6.04
C LEU A 88 0.50 -4.64 -7.39
N GLY A 89 1.74 -4.80 -7.86
CA GLY A 89 2.05 -5.52 -9.09
C GLY A 89 1.58 -6.97 -9.04
N GLN A 90 1.84 -7.67 -7.95
CA GLN A 90 1.36 -9.05 -7.72
C GLN A 90 -0.17 -9.12 -7.73
N SER A 91 -0.85 -8.20 -7.04
CA SER A 91 -2.31 -8.15 -6.97
C SER A 91 -2.94 -7.90 -8.35
N ILE A 92 -2.35 -7.04 -9.17
CA ILE A 92 -2.77 -6.79 -10.54
C ILE A 92 -2.62 -8.06 -11.39
N ALA A 93 -1.49 -8.78 -11.25
CA ALA A 93 -1.25 -10.02 -11.97
C ALA A 93 -2.29 -11.09 -11.60
N TYR A 94 -2.55 -11.29 -10.29
CA TYR A 94 -3.58 -12.21 -9.82
C TYR A 94 -4.98 -11.84 -10.30
N ALA A 95 -5.33 -10.55 -10.28
CA ALA A 95 -6.62 -10.07 -10.79
C ALA A 95 -6.78 -10.41 -12.28
N ARG A 96 -5.76 -10.13 -13.10
CA ARG A 96 -5.79 -10.41 -14.54
C ARG A 96 -5.90 -11.89 -14.86
N VAL A 97 -5.17 -12.75 -14.16
CA VAL A 97 -5.26 -14.22 -14.34
C VAL A 97 -6.68 -14.73 -14.02
N ASN A 98 -7.39 -14.06 -13.11
CA ASN A 98 -8.78 -14.38 -12.78
C ASN A 98 -9.81 -13.61 -13.64
N GLY A 99 -9.41 -13.00 -14.76
CA GLY A 99 -10.31 -12.27 -15.65
C GLY A 99 -10.83 -10.94 -15.12
N ILE A 100 -10.27 -10.44 -14.02
CA ILE A 100 -10.65 -9.16 -13.42
C ILE A 100 -9.82 -8.04 -14.07
N VAL A 101 -10.50 -7.10 -14.71
CA VAL A 101 -9.86 -5.93 -15.33
C VAL A 101 -9.62 -4.86 -14.25
N PRO A 102 -8.40 -4.33 -14.10
CA PRO A 102 -8.13 -3.23 -13.17
C PRO A 102 -9.00 -2.00 -13.47
N PRO A 103 -9.46 -1.25 -12.44
CA PRO A 103 -10.40 -0.14 -12.62
C PRO A 103 -9.94 0.93 -13.62
N TRP A 104 -8.66 1.28 -13.61
CA TRP A 104 -8.09 2.24 -14.57
C TRP A 104 -8.09 1.73 -16.00
N THR A 105 -7.85 0.44 -16.23
CA THR A 105 -7.92 -0.19 -17.55
C THR A 105 -9.37 -0.22 -18.05
N ALA A 106 -10.32 -0.59 -17.18
CA ALA A 106 -11.74 -0.58 -17.49
C ALA A 106 -12.22 0.84 -17.89
N LYS A 107 -11.78 1.86 -17.15
CA LYS A 107 -12.07 3.26 -17.46
C LYS A 107 -11.52 3.67 -18.83
N GLN A 108 -10.26 3.37 -19.14
CA GLN A 108 -9.65 3.67 -20.43
C GLN A 108 -10.38 2.98 -21.59
N GLN A 109 -10.77 1.72 -21.43
CA GLN A 109 -11.55 0.97 -22.43
C GLN A 109 -12.92 1.60 -22.67
N ALA A 110 -13.60 2.01 -21.60
CA ALA A 110 -14.90 2.68 -21.72
C ALA A 110 -14.79 4.05 -22.44
N GLU A 111 -13.77 4.83 -22.12
CA GLU A 111 -13.50 6.12 -22.78
C GLU A 111 -13.15 5.94 -24.28
N ALA A 112 -12.35 4.93 -24.60
CA ALA A 112 -12.01 4.62 -25.99
C ALA A 112 -13.25 4.20 -26.80
N ALA A 113 -14.09 3.32 -26.24
CA ALA A 113 -15.33 2.89 -26.88
C ALA A 113 -16.33 4.06 -27.09
N ALA A 114 -16.41 4.98 -26.13
CA ALA A 114 -17.25 6.16 -26.25
C ALA A 114 -16.77 7.09 -27.39
N LYS A 115 -15.46 7.30 -27.51
CA LYS A 115 -14.88 8.12 -28.62
C LYS A 115 -15.12 7.49 -30.00
N GLU A 116 -15.08 6.18 -30.10
CA GLU A 116 -15.31 5.47 -31.36
C GLU A 116 -16.77 5.56 -31.80
N LYS A 117 -17.70 5.40 -30.86
CA LYS A 117 -19.13 5.61 -31.11
C LYS A 117 -19.44 7.04 -31.57
N ALA A 118 -18.82 8.05 -30.94
CA ALA A 118 -19.02 9.45 -31.35
C ALA A 118 -18.49 9.74 -32.76
N LYS A 119 -17.36 9.13 -33.16
CA LYS A 119 -16.84 9.25 -34.55
C LYS A 119 -17.71 8.55 -35.57
N GLY A 120 -18.33 7.42 -35.21
CA GLY A 120 -19.26 6.70 -36.10
C GLY A 120 -20.59 7.43 -36.31
N ALA A 121 -21.05 8.20 -35.32
CA ALA A 121 -22.28 8.97 -35.39
C ALA A 121 -22.13 10.31 -36.15
N ALA A 122 -20.90 10.75 -36.41
CA ALA A 122 -20.58 12.00 -37.15
C ALA A 122 -20.31 11.78 -38.64
N LYS A 123 -20.47 10.55 -39.13
CA LYS A 123 -20.46 10.18 -40.56
C LYS A 123 -21.86 9.86 -41.07
#